data_eeb79f70800989ba9faa893ca788cc6e
#
_entry.id   eeb79f70800989ba9faa893ca788cc6e
#
_cell.length_a   1.000
_cell.length_b   1.000
_cell.length_c   1.000
_cell.angle_alpha   90.00
_cell.angle_beta   90.00
_cell.angle_gamma   90.00
#
_symmetry.space_group_name_H-M   'P 1'
#
loop_
_entity.id
_entity.type
_entity.pdbx_description
1 polymer ?
#
loop_
_entity_poly.entity_id
_entity_poly.type
_entity_poly.pdbx_seq_one_letter_code
_entity_poly.pdbx_strand_id
1 'polypeptide(L)'
;MSEIIFRTGKDKHIIDISAFGDDRYCYLWFAKYKNPFLTKHNFKAWYIVTESGYVIDLKRQYVYSPTADKKRKDGNGPTYLYLKLKCSDGRNHKFKVHRLVASAFCPNAKNKKKVHHIDNNKYNNHFSNLLWVRKSEHDKLDRLWKSDREAYFRMIEEIQNENKGE
;
A
#
# COMPACT_ATOMS: atom_id res chain seq x y z
N MET A 1 2.66 -8.01 -23.67
CA MET A 1 3.61 -6.95 -23.21
C MET A 1 2.79 -5.73 -22.86
N SER A 2 2.72 -5.41 -21.59
CA SER A 2 1.97 -4.23 -21.10
C SER A 2 2.93 -3.06 -21.03
N GLU A 3 2.96 -2.24 -22.07
CA GLU A 3 3.76 -1.00 -22.07
C GLU A 3 2.92 0.14 -21.51
N ILE A 4 3.45 0.84 -20.51
CA ILE A 4 2.90 2.13 -20.10
C ILE A 4 3.55 3.21 -20.95
N ILE A 5 2.80 3.77 -21.89
CA ILE A 5 3.23 4.92 -22.67
C ILE A 5 2.86 6.19 -21.92
N PHE A 6 3.87 6.91 -21.47
CA PHE A 6 3.67 8.22 -20.84
C PHE A 6 3.99 9.33 -21.84
N ARG A 7 3.02 10.22 -22.12
CA ARG A 7 3.25 11.42 -22.93
C ARG A 7 3.51 12.61 -22.01
N THR A 8 4.78 13.00 -21.87
CA THR A 8 5.14 14.26 -21.22
C THR A 8 5.78 15.17 -22.28
N GLY A 9 5.05 16.20 -22.76
CA GLY A 9 5.60 17.17 -23.69
C GLY A 9 6.11 16.55 -25.01
N LYS A 10 7.37 16.77 -25.34
CA LYS A 10 7.98 16.33 -26.60
C LYS A 10 8.53 14.90 -26.60
N ASP A 11 8.69 14.26 -25.43
CA ASP A 11 9.32 12.96 -25.32
C ASP A 11 8.35 11.90 -24.82
N LYS A 12 8.33 10.73 -25.53
CA LYS A 12 7.64 9.53 -25.07
C LYS A 12 8.63 8.75 -24.19
N HIS A 13 8.29 8.57 -22.91
CA HIS A 13 9.02 7.64 -22.06
C HIS A 13 8.23 6.34 -21.98
N ILE A 14 8.85 5.26 -22.46
CA ILE A 14 8.30 3.91 -22.39
C ILE A 14 8.99 3.23 -21.20
N ILE A 15 8.22 2.91 -20.14
CA ILE A 15 8.71 2.01 -19.10
C ILE A 15 8.15 0.63 -19.43
N ASP A 16 9.06 -0.31 -19.59
CA ASP A 16 8.69 -1.71 -19.65
C ASP A 16 8.30 -2.17 -18.23
N ILE A 17 6.98 -2.27 -17.98
CA ILE A 17 6.46 -2.81 -16.73
C ILE A 17 6.34 -4.33 -16.74
N SER A 18 6.67 -5.01 -17.84
CA SER A 18 6.72 -6.47 -17.90
C SER A 18 7.71 -7.06 -16.89
N ALA A 19 8.73 -6.28 -16.49
CA ALA A 19 9.66 -6.64 -15.43
C ALA A 19 8.97 -6.83 -14.04
N PHE A 20 7.74 -6.33 -13.87
CA PHE A 20 6.93 -6.52 -12.65
C PHE A 20 5.90 -7.62 -12.81
N GLY A 21 5.98 -8.42 -13.87
CA GLY A 21 5.05 -9.50 -14.19
C GLY A 21 3.66 -8.98 -14.55
N ASP A 22 2.63 -9.73 -14.13
CA ASP A 22 1.22 -9.37 -14.35
C ASP A 22 0.64 -8.45 -13.28
N ASP A 23 1.49 -7.79 -12.47
CA ASP A 23 1.06 -6.87 -11.43
C ASP A 23 0.19 -5.75 -11.99
N ARG A 24 -1.02 -5.61 -11.46
CA ARG A 24 -1.84 -4.43 -11.74
C ARG A 24 -1.21 -3.21 -11.08
N TYR A 25 -1.43 -2.04 -11.64
CA TYR A 25 -0.95 -0.79 -11.09
C TYR A 25 -2.07 0.25 -10.94
N CYS A 26 -1.83 1.20 -10.04
CA CYS A 26 -2.74 2.33 -9.82
C CYS A 26 -1.94 3.62 -9.66
N TYR A 27 -2.40 4.69 -10.30
CA TYR A 27 -1.83 6.02 -10.07
C TYR A 27 -2.14 6.49 -8.65
N LEU A 28 -1.12 6.96 -7.93
CA LEU A 28 -1.30 7.42 -6.55
C LEU A 28 -2.23 8.65 -6.44
N TRP A 29 -2.24 9.52 -7.44
CA TRP A 29 -3.18 10.64 -7.47
C TRP A 29 -4.64 10.18 -7.58
N PHE A 30 -4.89 9.03 -8.23
CA PHE A 30 -6.23 8.43 -8.31
C PHE A 30 -6.58 7.66 -7.04
N ALA A 31 -5.64 6.92 -6.46
CA ALA A 31 -5.83 6.18 -5.22
C ALA A 31 -6.28 7.07 -4.05
N LYS A 32 -5.88 8.36 -4.04
CA LYS A 32 -6.31 9.30 -3.01
C LYS A 32 -7.83 9.51 -2.94
N TYR A 33 -8.54 9.40 -4.06
CA TYR A 33 -10.01 9.55 -4.10
C TYR A 33 -10.72 8.32 -3.52
N LYS A 34 -10.06 7.16 -3.54
CA LYS A 34 -10.60 5.92 -2.96
C LYS A 34 -10.38 5.83 -1.45
N ASN A 35 -9.42 6.57 -0.90
CA ASN A 35 -9.07 6.46 0.51
C ASN A 35 -8.72 7.81 1.15
N PRO A 36 -9.47 8.23 2.19
CA PRO A 36 -9.27 9.50 2.89
C PRO A 36 -7.86 9.68 3.48
N PHE A 37 -7.14 8.58 3.75
CA PHE A 37 -5.77 8.66 4.27
C PHE A 37 -4.83 9.40 3.30
N LEU A 38 -5.05 9.28 1.99
CA LEU A 38 -4.23 9.90 0.96
C LEU A 38 -4.74 11.28 0.52
N THR A 39 -5.98 11.66 0.87
CA THR A 39 -6.64 12.89 0.37
C THR A 39 -5.88 14.16 0.67
N LYS A 40 -5.19 14.24 1.81
CA LYS A 40 -4.40 15.40 2.22
C LYS A 40 -3.08 15.55 1.47
N HIS A 41 -2.68 14.56 0.67
CA HIS A 41 -1.45 14.59 -0.10
C HIS A 41 -1.77 14.76 -1.59
N ASN A 42 -1.20 15.77 -2.20
CA ASN A 42 -1.29 15.96 -3.64
C ASN A 42 -0.11 15.28 -4.31
N PHE A 43 -0.32 14.02 -4.71
CA PHE A 43 0.66 13.28 -5.49
C PHE A 43 0.84 13.86 -6.87
N LYS A 44 2.05 13.80 -7.38
CA LYS A 44 2.32 14.10 -8.78
C LYS A 44 1.70 13.03 -9.67
N ALA A 45 1.24 13.42 -10.86
CA ALA A 45 0.47 12.57 -11.76
C ALA A 45 1.20 11.30 -12.23
N TRP A 46 2.51 11.27 -12.15
CA TRP A 46 3.37 10.19 -12.66
C TRP A 46 3.80 9.14 -11.64
N TYR A 47 3.33 9.20 -10.40
CA TYR A 47 3.59 8.12 -9.44
C TYR A 47 2.55 7.03 -9.58
N ILE A 48 3.02 5.78 -9.73
CA ILE A 48 2.19 4.59 -9.67
C ILE A 48 2.63 3.68 -8.53
N VAL A 49 1.71 2.84 -8.07
CA VAL A 49 1.97 1.74 -7.14
C VAL A 49 1.44 0.45 -7.77
N THR A 50 2.18 -0.66 -7.63
CA THR A 50 1.76 -1.99 -8.06
C THR A 50 1.15 -2.79 -6.93
N GLU A 51 0.46 -3.87 -7.25
CA GLU A 51 -0.12 -4.81 -6.27
C GLU A 51 0.93 -5.42 -5.35
N SER A 52 2.13 -5.69 -5.83
CA SER A 52 3.27 -6.20 -5.06
C SER A 52 3.96 -5.14 -4.20
N GLY A 53 3.57 -3.87 -4.34
CA GLY A 53 4.09 -2.78 -3.50
C GLY A 53 5.29 -2.06 -4.08
N TYR A 54 5.60 -2.21 -5.35
CA TYR A 54 6.56 -1.35 -6.02
C TYR A 54 5.94 0.05 -6.22
N VAL A 55 6.74 1.08 -6.00
CA VAL A 55 6.35 2.47 -6.30
C VAL A 55 7.29 3.02 -7.35
N ILE A 56 6.73 3.53 -8.42
CA ILE A 56 7.47 3.92 -9.63
C ILE A 56 7.20 5.39 -9.96
N ASP A 57 8.27 6.13 -10.21
CA ASP A 57 8.22 7.47 -10.81
C ASP A 57 8.36 7.32 -12.33
N LEU A 58 7.24 7.37 -13.03
CA LEU A 58 7.21 7.21 -14.49
C LEU A 58 7.97 8.33 -15.22
N LYS A 59 8.00 9.54 -14.66
CA LYS A 59 8.72 10.67 -15.27
C LYS A 59 10.23 10.49 -15.23
N ARG A 60 10.74 9.88 -14.14
CA ARG A 60 12.17 9.66 -13.94
C ARG A 60 12.62 8.26 -14.34
N GLN A 61 11.67 7.38 -14.71
CA GLN A 61 11.92 5.95 -14.96
C GLN A 61 12.65 5.30 -13.78
N TYR A 62 12.13 5.56 -12.57
CA TYR A 62 12.80 5.16 -11.33
C TYR A 62 11.87 4.37 -10.43
N VAL A 63 12.33 3.20 -9.97
CA VAL A 63 11.65 2.38 -8.97
C VAL A 63 12.20 2.73 -7.60
N TYR A 64 11.32 3.14 -6.70
CA TYR A 64 11.72 3.48 -5.33
C TYR A 64 12.04 2.23 -4.53
N SER A 65 13.24 2.21 -3.93
CA SER A 65 13.63 1.19 -2.95
C SER A 65 13.12 1.58 -1.56
N PRO A 66 12.20 0.79 -0.96
CA PRO A 66 11.70 1.09 0.37
C PRO A 66 12.78 0.92 1.44
N THR A 67 12.73 1.77 2.45
CA THR A 67 13.61 1.68 3.63
C THR A 67 12.80 1.17 4.82
N ALA A 68 13.39 0.30 5.62
CA ALA A 68 12.77 -0.15 6.86
C ALA A 68 12.73 0.97 7.92
N ASP A 69 11.60 1.08 8.64
CA ASP A 69 11.53 1.99 9.79
C ASP A 69 12.56 1.55 10.86
N LYS A 70 13.16 2.52 11.55
CA LYS A 70 14.05 2.20 12.67
C LYS A 70 13.27 1.42 13.73
N LYS A 71 13.87 0.34 14.23
CA LYS A 71 13.34 -0.37 15.40
C LYS A 71 13.18 0.62 16.56
N ARG A 72 12.18 0.41 17.40
CA ARG A 72 12.08 1.13 18.67
C ARG A 72 13.34 0.87 19.51
N LYS A 73 13.66 1.75 20.44
CA LYS A 73 14.82 1.63 21.34
C LYS A 73 14.84 0.31 22.14
N ASP A 74 13.67 -0.29 22.36
CA ASP A 74 13.47 -1.57 23.05
C ASP A 74 13.69 -2.81 22.15
N GLY A 75 14.06 -2.60 20.88
CA GLY A 75 14.23 -3.69 19.91
C GLY A 75 12.92 -4.37 19.47
N ASN A 76 11.82 -4.09 20.15
CA ASN A 76 10.51 -4.70 19.96
C ASN A 76 9.61 -3.74 19.17
N GLY A 77 9.47 -3.95 17.91
CA GLY A 77 8.50 -3.18 17.14
C GLY A 77 8.52 -3.54 15.67
N PRO A 78 7.34 -3.48 15.05
CA PRO A 78 7.23 -3.81 13.64
C PRO A 78 8.01 -2.81 12.81
N THR A 79 8.93 -3.34 12.02
CA THR A 79 9.66 -2.57 11.04
C THR A 79 8.80 -2.52 9.77
N TYR A 80 8.15 -1.39 9.52
CA TYR A 80 7.41 -1.19 8.29
C TYR A 80 8.32 -0.63 7.19
N LEU A 81 8.08 -1.04 5.96
CA LEU A 81 8.71 -0.43 4.81
C LEU A 81 8.07 0.92 4.50
N TYR A 82 8.90 1.92 4.28
CA TYR A 82 8.47 3.26 3.88
C TYR A 82 9.34 3.82 2.77
N LEU A 83 8.82 4.83 2.11
CA LEU A 83 9.55 5.63 1.13
C LEU A 83 9.18 7.10 1.28
N LYS A 84 9.98 7.99 0.66
CA LYS A 84 9.73 9.42 0.62
C LYS A 84 9.39 9.83 -0.80
N LEU A 85 8.20 10.39 -1.00
CA LEU A 85 7.75 10.90 -2.30
C LEU A 85 7.63 12.42 -2.25
N LYS A 86 8.09 13.07 -3.31
CA LYS A 86 7.93 14.51 -3.49
C LYS A 86 6.52 14.81 -3.97
N CYS A 87 5.71 15.48 -3.15
CA CYS A 87 4.36 15.90 -3.48
C CYS A 87 4.32 17.24 -4.23
N SER A 88 3.12 17.68 -4.62
CA SER A 88 2.93 18.92 -5.39
C SER A 88 3.29 20.19 -4.60
N ASP A 89 3.30 20.11 -3.27
CA ASP A 89 3.79 21.17 -2.37
C ASP A 89 5.32 21.34 -2.39
N GLY A 90 6.02 20.58 -3.23
CA GLY A 90 7.47 20.58 -3.35
C GLY A 90 8.22 19.86 -2.25
N ARG A 91 7.53 19.36 -1.22
CA ARG A 91 8.12 18.70 -0.06
C ARG A 91 8.13 17.17 -0.22
N ASN A 92 9.10 16.53 0.46
CA ASN A 92 9.12 15.08 0.59
C ASN A 92 8.27 14.64 1.79
N HIS A 93 7.29 13.79 1.53
CA HIS A 93 6.48 13.17 2.58
C HIS A 93 6.79 11.68 2.71
N LYS A 94 6.77 11.18 3.96
CA LYS A 94 7.02 9.77 4.27
C LYS A 94 5.73 8.97 4.15
N PHE A 95 5.75 7.92 3.33
CA PHE A 95 4.62 7.01 3.12
C PHE A 95 5.01 5.58 3.45
N LYS A 96 4.16 4.87 4.17
CA LYS A 96 4.30 3.43 4.38
C LYS A 96 3.78 2.67 3.16
N VAL A 97 4.59 1.74 2.64
CA VAL A 97 4.28 1.01 1.39
C VAL A 97 2.93 0.29 1.50
N HIS A 98 2.71 -0.51 2.56
CA HIS A 98 1.44 -1.22 2.75
C HIS A 98 0.21 -0.29 2.70
N ARG A 99 0.34 0.97 3.12
CA ARG A 99 -0.77 1.92 3.06
C ARG A 99 -1.04 2.43 1.66
N LEU A 100 0.01 2.62 0.85
CA LEU A 100 -0.16 2.99 -0.55
C LEU A 100 -0.86 1.87 -1.32
N VAL A 101 -0.39 0.63 -1.14
CA VAL A 101 -0.98 -0.55 -1.76
C VAL A 101 -2.42 -0.75 -1.32
N ALA A 102 -2.68 -0.77 -0.01
CA ALA A 102 -4.03 -0.97 0.51
C ALA A 102 -5.01 0.13 0.04
N SER A 103 -4.54 1.39 -0.08
CA SER A 103 -5.37 2.48 -0.60
C SER A 103 -5.72 2.34 -2.07
N ALA A 104 -4.86 1.67 -2.84
CA ALA A 104 -5.07 1.49 -4.27
C ALA A 104 -5.93 0.26 -4.60
N PHE A 105 -5.73 -0.84 -3.87
CA PHE A 105 -6.23 -2.16 -4.27
C PHE A 105 -7.16 -2.84 -3.27
N CYS A 106 -7.08 -2.51 -1.96
CA CYS A 106 -7.90 -3.18 -0.97
C CYS A 106 -9.23 -2.45 -0.74
N PRO A 107 -10.38 -3.16 -0.75
CA PRO A 107 -11.67 -2.55 -0.46
C PRO A 107 -11.73 -2.03 0.98
N ASN A 108 -12.41 -0.90 1.18
CA ASN A 108 -12.56 -0.24 2.47
C ASN A 108 -13.90 0.50 2.60
N ALA A 109 -15.00 -0.20 2.36
CA ALA A 109 -16.36 0.39 2.38
C ALA A 109 -16.71 1.05 3.72
N LYS A 110 -16.13 0.57 4.83
CA LYS A 110 -16.36 1.11 6.18
C LYS A 110 -15.34 2.17 6.61
N ASN A 111 -14.51 2.63 5.69
CA ASN A 111 -13.53 3.70 5.91
C ASN A 111 -12.60 3.47 7.13
N LYS A 112 -12.14 2.24 7.31
CA LYS A 112 -11.26 1.81 8.39
C LYS A 112 -9.88 2.46 8.24
N LYS A 113 -9.17 2.67 9.35
CA LYS A 113 -7.96 3.53 9.38
C LYS A 113 -6.64 2.78 9.58
N LYS A 114 -6.67 1.51 9.93
CA LYS A 114 -5.48 0.68 10.12
C LYS A 114 -5.37 -0.32 8.97
N VAL A 115 -4.15 -0.74 8.67
CA VAL A 115 -3.88 -1.84 7.74
C VAL A 115 -3.17 -2.94 8.52
N HIS A 116 -3.70 -4.15 8.41
CA HIS A 116 -3.14 -5.37 9.01
C HIS A 116 -2.49 -6.23 7.92
N HIS A 117 -1.39 -6.91 8.26
CA HIS A 117 -0.76 -7.90 7.40
C HIS A 117 -1.25 -9.29 7.82
N ILE A 118 -1.96 -9.97 6.92
CA ILE A 118 -2.63 -11.24 7.20
C ILE A 118 -1.64 -12.34 7.62
N ASP A 119 -0.46 -12.39 7.01
CA ASP A 119 0.62 -13.32 7.37
C ASP A 119 1.49 -12.83 8.53
N ASN A 120 1.15 -11.68 9.12
CA ASN A 120 1.93 -10.96 10.15
C ASN A 120 3.35 -10.55 9.72
N ASN A 121 3.71 -10.72 8.44
CA ASN A 121 4.97 -10.28 7.87
C ASN A 121 4.87 -8.85 7.33
N LYS A 122 5.48 -7.90 8.01
CA LYS A 122 5.44 -6.46 7.67
C LYS A 122 6.19 -6.10 6.37
N TYR A 123 6.95 -7.04 5.83
CA TYR A 123 7.67 -6.87 4.56
C TYR A 123 6.85 -7.36 3.35
N ASN A 124 5.86 -8.22 3.56
CA ASN A 124 4.97 -8.68 2.51
C ASN A 124 3.84 -7.66 2.30
N ASN A 125 4.08 -6.73 1.39
CA ASN A 125 3.14 -5.65 1.07
C ASN A 125 2.26 -5.94 -0.15
N HIS A 126 2.21 -7.19 -0.62
CA HIS A 126 1.28 -7.59 -1.68
C HIS A 126 -0.17 -7.34 -1.22
N PHE A 127 -1.02 -6.83 -2.13
CA PHE A 127 -2.37 -6.41 -1.78
C PHE A 127 -3.23 -7.51 -1.15
N SER A 128 -3.07 -8.77 -1.59
CA SER A 128 -3.80 -9.93 -1.05
C SER A 128 -3.48 -10.23 0.41
N ASN A 129 -2.32 -9.74 0.90
CA ASN A 129 -1.88 -9.87 2.28
C ASN A 129 -2.30 -8.68 3.16
N LEU A 130 -3.01 -7.69 2.62
CA LEU A 130 -3.34 -6.46 3.33
C LEU A 130 -4.84 -6.34 3.57
N LEU A 131 -5.22 -5.99 4.80
CA LEU A 131 -6.60 -5.84 5.22
C LEU A 131 -6.82 -4.54 5.97
N TRP A 132 -7.82 -3.75 5.58
CA TRP A 132 -8.26 -2.60 6.35
C TRP A 132 -9.01 -3.05 7.61
N VAL A 133 -8.62 -2.51 8.76
CA VAL A 133 -9.17 -2.87 10.06
C VAL A 133 -9.40 -1.64 10.95
N ARG A 134 -10.32 -1.75 11.91
CA ARG A 134 -10.43 -0.84 13.06
C ARG A 134 -9.33 -1.14 14.06
N LYS A 135 -9.08 -0.21 14.99
CA LYS A 135 -8.09 -0.44 16.06
C LYS A 135 -8.44 -1.66 16.90
N SER A 136 -9.68 -1.80 17.31
CA SER A 136 -10.17 -2.95 18.11
C SER A 136 -10.00 -4.29 17.39
N GLU A 137 -10.28 -4.33 16.08
CA GLU A 137 -10.08 -5.50 15.24
C GLU A 137 -8.58 -5.86 15.14
N HIS A 138 -7.71 -4.87 14.93
CA HIS A 138 -6.26 -5.07 14.88
C HIS A 138 -5.74 -5.68 16.19
N ASP A 139 -6.12 -5.10 17.34
CA ASP A 139 -5.68 -5.57 18.65
C ASP A 139 -6.22 -7.00 18.96
N LYS A 140 -7.41 -7.35 18.45
CA LYS A 140 -7.98 -8.70 18.56
C LYS A 140 -7.24 -9.70 17.64
N LEU A 141 -6.97 -9.32 16.39
CA LEU A 141 -6.21 -10.14 15.45
C LEU A 141 -4.80 -10.44 15.96
N ASP A 142 -4.10 -9.44 16.54
CA ASP A 142 -2.76 -9.63 17.11
C ASP A 142 -2.76 -10.64 18.28
N ARG A 143 -3.85 -10.72 19.06
CA ARG A 143 -4.03 -11.73 20.10
C ARG A 143 -4.32 -13.10 19.52
N LEU A 144 -5.31 -13.21 18.63
CA LEU A 144 -5.72 -14.47 17.99
C LEU A 144 -4.58 -15.11 17.20
N TRP A 145 -3.74 -14.31 16.56
CA TRP A 145 -2.55 -14.81 15.86
C TRP A 145 -1.66 -15.71 16.74
N LYS A 146 -1.61 -15.43 18.04
CA LYS A 146 -0.78 -16.15 19.01
C LYS A 146 -1.51 -17.29 19.71
N SER A 147 -2.82 -17.18 19.88
CA SER A 147 -3.61 -18.09 20.73
C SER A 147 -4.55 -19.02 19.99
N ASP A 148 -5.11 -18.59 18.86
CA ASP A 148 -6.12 -19.34 18.12
C ASP A 148 -6.10 -18.96 16.63
N ARG A 149 -5.46 -19.81 15.82
CA ARG A 149 -5.30 -19.59 14.39
C ARG A 149 -6.60 -19.75 13.62
N GLU A 150 -7.46 -20.64 14.04
CA GLU A 150 -8.74 -20.87 13.37
C GLU A 150 -9.67 -19.66 13.56
N ALA A 151 -9.81 -19.20 14.80
CA ALA A 151 -10.56 -17.96 15.07
C ALA A 151 -9.94 -16.73 14.40
N TYR A 152 -8.60 -16.69 14.24
CA TYR A 152 -7.92 -15.65 13.50
C TYR A 152 -8.39 -15.60 12.04
N PHE A 153 -8.36 -16.72 11.32
CA PHE A 153 -8.74 -16.75 9.90
C PHE A 153 -10.23 -16.52 9.70
N ARG A 154 -11.10 -17.02 10.58
CA ARG A 154 -12.54 -16.69 10.56
C ARG A 154 -12.76 -15.17 10.66
N MET A 155 -12.09 -14.51 11.59
CA MET A 155 -12.20 -13.06 11.77
C MET A 155 -11.65 -12.29 10.56
N ILE A 156 -10.58 -12.76 9.91
CA ILE A 156 -10.08 -12.18 8.66
C ILE A 156 -11.17 -12.19 7.58
N GLU A 157 -11.82 -13.33 7.37
CA GLU A 157 -12.88 -13.50 6.37
C GLU A 157 -14.08 -12.59 6.64
N GLU A 158 -14.55 -12.53 7.89
CA GLU A 158 -15.62 -11.61 8.32
C GLU A 158 -15.29 -10.15 7.97
N ILE A 159 -14.06 -9.72 8.29
CA ILE A 159 -13.61 -8.35 8.02
C ILE A 159 -13.47 -8.08 6.51
N GLN A 160 -13.04 -9.08 5.72
CA GLN A 160 -12.93 -8.96 4.28
C GLN A 160 -14.31 -8.74 3.63
N ASN A 161 -15.31 -9.50 4.05
CA ASN A 161 -16.68 -9.36 3.57
C ASN A 161 -17.27 -8.00 3.96
N GLU A 162 -17.10 -7.58 5.22
CA GLU A 162 -17.51 -6.23 5.66
C GLU A 162 -16.85 -5.11 4.82
N ASN A 163 -15.58 -5.28 4.45
CA ASN A 163 -14.86 -4.27 3.68
C ASN A 163 -15.30 -4.17 2.22
N LYS A 164 -15.87 -5.24 1.65
CA LYS A 164 -16.47 -5.23 0.32
C LYS A 164 -17.84 -4.56 0.32
N GLY A 165 -18.49 -4.45 1.47
CA GLY A 165 -19.84 -3.90 1.61
C GLY A 165 -20.94 -4.96 1.48
N GLU A 166 -20.58 -6.21 1.67
CA GLU A 166 -21.49 -7.37 1.77
C GLU A 166 -22.01 -7.55 3.19
#